data_eb613b7409bd7de5c433649a798876fa
#
_entry.id   eb613b7409bd7de5c433649a798876fa
#
_cell.length_a   1.000
_cell.length_b   1.000
_cell.length_c   1.000
_cell.angle_alpha   90.00
_cell.angle_beta   90.00
_cell.angle_gamma   90.00
#
_symmetry.space_group_name_H-M   'P 1'
#
loop_
_entity.id
_entity.type
_entity.pdbx_description
1 polymer ?
#
loop_
_entity_poly.entity_id
_entity_poly.type
_entity_poly.pdbx_seq_one_letter_code
_entity_poly.pdbx_strand_id
1 'polypeptide(L)'
;MGEQVKQKKNNKKQKRAVMRSVILAILVAAIGYTIYNSATAEDVSLLEVGDKAPDFSLVDLEGNDHKLSDYEGQGVFLNFWGTWCKPCAKEMPAMDRQYEAFSNDGVQVLAVNIAQSDFEVQSFADQYGLSFPVVIDKTKSVMTAYNIRPLPTTVLVNPEGNIERIITGEMTEQDIAGFMEEIKPE
;
A
#
# COMPACT_ATOMS: atom_id res chain seq x y z
N MET A 1 -15.87 -39.74 -61.85
CA MET A 1 -16.03 -38.30 -61.43
C MET A 1 -16.68 -38.12 -60.05
N GLY A 2 -17.38 -39.13 -59.50
CA GLY A 2 -18.06 -39.05 -58.17
C GLY A 2 -17.19 -39.23 -56.92
N GLU A 3 -16.10 -40.01 -57.01
CA GLU A 3 -15.25 -40.31 -55.84
C GLU A 3 -14.37 -39.14 -55.38
N GLN A 4 -13.86 -38.37 -56.30
CA GLN A 4 -13.04 -37.21 -56.00
C GLN A 4 -13.84 -36.10 -55.27
N VAL A 5 -15.10 -35.93 -55.60
CA VAL A 5 -16.02 -34.96 -54.95
C VAL A 5 -16.34 -35.40 -53.50
N LYS A 6 -16.53 -36.70 -53.24
CA LYS A 6 -16.75 -37.26 -51.91
C LYS A 6 -15.53 -37.12 -51.01
N GLN A 7 -14.32 -37.34 -51.49
CA GLN A 7 -13.07 -37.18 -50.75
C GLN A 7 -12.82 -35.72 -50.36
N LYS A 8 -13.08 -34.77 -51.27
CA LYS A 8 -12.92 -33.32 -51.00
C LYS A 8 -13.90 -32.80 -49.94
N LYS A 9 -15.13 -33.38 -49.91
CA LYS A 9 -16.16 -33.03 -48.93
C LYS A 9 -15.85 -33.57 -47.52
N ASN A 10 -15.26 -34.78 -47.43
CA ASN A 10 -14.83 -35.40 -46.18
C ASN A 10 -13.63 -34.69 -45.56
N ASN A 11 -12.62 -34.30 -46.33
CA ASN A 11 -11.48 -33.52 -45.89
C ASN A 11 -11.90 -32.14 -45.35
N LYS A 12 -12.91 -31.50 -45.93
CA LYS A 12 -13.43 -30.22 -45.50
C LYS A 12 -14.19 -30.31 -44.17
N LYS A 13 -14.93 -31.42 -43.94
CA LYS A 13 -15.59 -31.72 -42.66
C LYS A 13 -14.57 -32.02 -41.56
N GLN A 14 -13.56 -32.82 -41.87
CA GLN A 14 -12.49 -33.17 -40.93
C GLN A 14 -11.66 -31.97 -40.50
N LYS A 15 -11.28 -31.07 -41.44
CA LYS A 15 -10.60 -29.81 -41.12
C LYS A 15 -11.44 -28.90 -40.21
N ARG A 16 -12.77 -28.82 -40.44
CA ARG A 16 -13.66 -28.01 -39.60
C ARG A 16 -13.84 -28.64 -38.21
N ALA A 17 -13.85 -29.96 -38.09
CA ALA A 17 -13.91 -30.65 -36.80
C ALA A 17 -12.63 -30.42 -36.00
N VAL A 18 -11.46 -30.59 -36.62
CA VAL A 18 -10.16 -30.32 -35.99
C VAL A 18 -10.05 -28.85 -35.54
N MET A 19 -10.45 -27.92 -36.41
CA MET A 19 -10.42 -26.48 -36.06
C MET A 19 -11.33 -26.17 -34.86
N ARG A 20 -12.52 -26.78 -34.78
CA ARG A 20 -13.43 -26.63 -33.62
C ARG A 20 -12.84 -27.21 -32.34
N SER A 21 -12.18 -28.35 -32.42
CA SER A 21 -11.51 -28.98 -31.26
C SER A 21 -10.34 -28.16 -30.78
N VAL A 22 -9.55 -27.53 -31.69
CA VAL A 22 -8.45 -26.65 -31.34
C VAL A 22 -8.98 -25.38 -30.65
N ILE A 23 -10.04 -24.77 -31.18
CA ILE A 23 -10.66 -23.58 -30.56
C ILE A 23 -11.19 -23.91 -29.16
N LEU A 24 -11.88 -25.05 -29.02
CA LEU A 24 -12.36 -25.49 -27.71
C LEU A 24 -11.20 -25.72 -26.71
N ALA A 25 -10.11 -26.35 -27.15
CA ALA A 25 -8.95 -26.59 -26.32
C ALA A 25 -8.31 -25.27 -25.85
N ILE A 26 -8.21 -24.26 -26.75
CA ILE A 26 -7.69 -22.92 -26.42
C ILE A 26 -8.63 -22.21 -25.41
N LEU A 27 -9.94 -22.31 -25.60
CA LEU A 27 -10.92 -21.72 -24.68
C LEU A 27 -10.84 -22.36 -23.29
N VAL A 28 -10.72 -23.68 -23.21
CA VAL A 28 -10.56 -24.38 -21.94
C VAL A 28 -9.26 -24.01 -21.25
N ALA A 29 -8.16 -23.90 -22.01
CA ALA A 29 -6.87 -23.46 -21.50
C ALA A 29 -6.92 -22.01 -20.99
N ALA A 30 -7.59 -21.13 -21.72
CA ALA A 30 -7.77 -19.72 -21.31
C ALA A 30 -8.61 -19.60 -20.04
N ILE A 31 -9.71 -20.35 -19.94
CA ILE A 31 -10.55 -20.40 -18.73
C ILE A 31 -9.75 -20.99 -17.55
N GLY A 32 -9.02 -22.07 -17.76
CA GLY A 32 -8.15 -22.66 -16.74
C GLY A 32 -7.08 -21.67 -16.24
N TYR A 33 -6.47 -20.94 -17.17
CA TYR A 33 -5.49 -19.90 -16.85
C TYR A 33 -6.11 -18.74 -16.05
N THR A 34 -7.30 -18.27 -16.44
CA THR A 34 -7.99 -17.20 -15.70
C THR A 34 -8.40 -17.64 -14.29
N ILE A 35 -8.91 -18.88 -14.14
CA ILE A 35 -9.26 -19.43 -12.82
C ILE A 35 -7.98 -19.59 -11.97
N TYR A 36 -6.91 -20.13 -12.53
CA TYR A 36 -5.63 -20.26 -11.82
C TYR A 36 -5.08 -18.90 -11.38
N ASN A 37 -5.09 -17.92 -12.26
CA ASN A 37 -4.60 -16.56 -11.96
C ASN A 37 -5.50 -15.85 -10.94
N SER A 38 -6.81 -16.08 -10.96
CA SER A 38 -7.74 -15.55 -9.95
C SER A 38 -7.59 -16.23 -8.59
N ALA A 39 -7.27 -17.51 -8.56
CA ALA A 39 -7.05 -18.26 -7.31
C ALA A 39 -5.68 -18.00 -6.67
N THR A 40 -4.70 -17.49 -7.46
CA THR A 40 -3.37 -17.09 -7.00
C THR A 40 -3.22 -15.58 -6.89
N ALA A 41 -4.21 -14.79 -7.30
CA ALA A 41 -4.26 -13.38 -6.97
C ALA A 41 -4.36 -13.28 -5.44
N GLU A 42 -3.34 -12.73 -4.78
CA GLU A 42 -3.46 -12.34 -3.39
C GLU A 42 -4.70 -11.44 -3.29
N ASP A 43 -5.68 -11.87 -2.49
CA ASP A 43 -6.81 -11.03 -2.12
C ASP A 43 -6.21 -9.76 -1.52
N VAL A 44 -6.28 -8.66 -2.26
CA VAL A 44 -6.06 -7.32 -1.68
C VAL A 44 -7.29 -7.09 -0.81
N SER A 45 -7.37 -7.80 0.33
CA SER A 45 -8.36 -7.52 1.34
C SER A 45 -8.19 -6.07 1.75
N LEU A 46 -9.27 -5.32 1.77
CA LEU A 46 -9.25 -4.00 2.35
C LEU A 46 -8.76 -4.17 3.79
N LEU A 47 -7.68 -3.49 4.15
CA LEU A 47 -7.18 -3.50 5.52
C LEU A 47 -8.25 -2.93 6.44
N GLU A 48 -8.54 -3.67 7.49
CA GLU A 48 -9.52 -3.29 8.50
C GLU A 48 -8.84 -3.08 9.86
N VAL A 49 -9.53 -2.38 10.74
CA VAL A 49 -9.11 -2.26 12.13
C VAL A 49 -9.05 -3.65 12.76
N GLY A 50 -7.96 -3.95 13.44
CA GLY A 50 -7.64 -5.26 14.03
C GLY A 50 -6.74 -6.14 13.17
N ASP A 51 -6.59 -5.85 11.87
CA ASP A 51 -5.66 -6.60 11.02
C ASP A 51 -4.20 -6.32 11.41
N LYS A 52 -3.33 -7.28 11.12
CA LYS A 52 -1.88 -7.06 11.20
C LYS A 52 -1.47 -6.03 10.15
N ALA A 53 -0.77 -4.99 10.57
CA ALA A 53 -0.24 -3.99 9.66
C ALA A 53 0.78 -4.64 8.69
N PRO A 54 0.63 -4.46 7.35
CA PRO A 54 1.59 -4.99 6.39
C PRO A 54 3.01 -4.48 6.66
N ASP A 55 3.95 -5.41 6.80
CA ASP A 55 5.36 -5.06 7.02
C ASP A 55 5.97 -4.45 5.76
N PHE A 56 6.87 -3.50 5.94
CA PHE A 56 7.60 -2.86 4.84
C PHE A 56 8.99 -2.42 5.32
N SER A 57 9.88 -2.14 4.38
CA SER A 57 11.15 -1.47 4.64
C SER A 57 11.30 -0.31 3.68
N LEU A 58 11.52 0.89 4.22
CA LEU A 58 11.77 2.14 3.47
C LEU A 58 12.99 2.85 4.06
N VAL A 59 13.62 3.69 3.25
CA VAL A 59 14.79 4.48 3.65
C VAL A 59 14.37 5.91 3.95
N ASP A 60 14.89 6.48 5.04
CA ASP A 60 14.67 7.88 5.41
C ASP A 60 15.60 8.84 4.62
N LEU A 61 15.47 10.13 4.90
CA LEU A 61 16.28 11.18 4.25
C LEU A 61 17.76 11.15 4.67
N GLU A 62 18.10 10.53 5.81
CA GLU A 62 19.46 10.37 6.32
C GLU A 62 20.12 9.07 5.81
N GLY A 63 19.36 8.19 5.15
CA GLY A 63 19.81 6.91 4.60
C GLY A 63 19.68 5.74 5.56
N ASN A 64 18.92 5.87 6.65
CA ASN A 64 18.63 4.78 7.57
C ASN A 64 17.44 3.94 7.06
N ASP A 65 17.53 2.62 7.24
CA ASP A 65 16.42 1.72 6.95
C ASP A 65 15.39 1.76 8.10
N HIS A 66 14.12 1.90 7.75
CA HIS A 66 12.99 1.81 8.66
C HIS A 66 12.08 0.67 8.24
N LYS A 67 12.06 -0.38 9.03
CA LYS A 67 11.17 -1.51 8.85
C LYS A 67 10.08 -1.47 9.91
N LEU A 68 8.81 -1.63 9.52
CA LEU A 68 7.70 -1.49 10.47
C LEU A 68 7.84 -2.48 11.64
N SER A 69 8.28 -3.71 11.39
CA SER A 69 8.51 -4.71 12.44
C SER A 69 9.62 -4.35 13.43
N ASP A 70 10.49 -3.39 13.15
CA ASP A 70 11.52 -2.93 14.10
C ASP A 70 10.93 -2.03 15.21
N TYR A 71 9.68 -1.61 15.05
CA TYR A 71 8.91 -0.83 16.02
C TYR A 71 7.99 -1.69 16.91
N GLU A 72 8.15 -3.02 16.89
CA GLU A 72 7.36 -3.90 17.76
C GLU A 72 7.54 -3.51 19.24
N GLY A 73 6.45 -3.41 19.98
CA GLY A 73 6.40 -2.89 21.34
C GLY A 73 6.24 -1.37 21.44
N GLN A 74 6.17 -0.66 20.32
CA GLN A 74 5.91 0.77 20.25
C GLN A 74 4.63 1.06 19.46
N GLY A 75 3.94 2.14 19.79
CA GLY A 75 2.89 2.66 18.91
C GLY A 75 3.47 3.36 17.70
N VAL A 76 2.92 3.12 16.51
CA VAL A 76 3.38 3.78 15.27
C VAL A 76 2.25 4.62 14.66
N PHE A 77 2.51 5.92 14.55
CA PHE A 77 1.68 6.88 13.85
C PHE A 77 2.17 6.97 12.40
N LEU A 78 1.61 6.13 11.53
CA LEU A 78 2.02 5.96 10.13
C LEU A 78 1.23 6.91 9.24
N ASN A 79 1.83 8.03 8.83
CA ASN A 79 1.16 9.08 8.05
C ASN A 79 1.59 9.05 6.59
N PHE A 80 0.64 8.94 5.67
CA PHE A 80 0.86 8.98 4.21
C PHE A 80 0.58 10.37 3.67
N TRP A 81 1.58 10.97 2.96
CA TRP A 81 1.55 12.36 2.58
C TRP A 81 2.31 12.71 1.30
N GLY A 82 2.18 13.95 0.85
CA GLY A 82 2.96 14.51 -0.26
C GLY A 82 3.13 16.02 -0.11
N THR A 83 4.22 16.59 -0.64
CA THR A 83 4.52 18.04 -0.52
C THR A 83 3.48 18.91 -1.22
N TRP A 84 2.83 18.39 -2.26
CA TRP A 84 1.75 19.03 -3.02
C TRP A 84 0.39 18.95 -2.32
N CYS A 85 0.28 18.18 -1.25
CA CYS A 85 -0.96 17.99 -0.48
C CYS A 85 -1.10 19.09 0.57
N LYS A 86 -1.89 20.11 0.30
CA LYS A 86 -2.06 21.26 1.21
C LYS A 86 -2.56 20.89 2.62
N PRO A 87 -3.57 20.01 2.80
CA PRO A 87 -3.97 19.58 4.13
C PRO A 87 -2.86 18.80 4.85
N CYS A 88 -2.05 17.99 4.14
CA CYS A 88 -0.90 17.33 4.74
C CYS A 88 0.11 18.35 5.31
N ALA A 89 0.47 19.37 4.52
CA ALA A 89 1.41 20.40 4.95
C ALA A 89 0.92 21.16 6.20
N LYS A 90 -0.39 21.29 6.35
CA LYS A 90 -0.98 22.04 7.46
C LYS A 90 -0.93 21.27 8.79
N GLU A 91 -1.01 19.95 8.77
CA GLU A 91 -0.93 19.13 9.99
C GLU A 91 0.51 18.84 10.45
N MET A 92 1.53 18.90 9.55
CA MET A 92 2.92 18.56 9.86
C MET A 92 3.49 19.26 11.11
N PRO A 93 3.33 20.60 11.31
CA PRO A 93 3.87 21.24 12.51
C PRO A 93 3.21 20.74 13.82
N ALA A 94 1.94 20.35 13.77
CA ALA A 94 1.26 19.78 14.91
C ALA A 94 1.73 18.34 15.18
N MET A 95 1.94 17.57 14.13
CA MET A 95 2.52 16.23 14.25
C MET A 95 3.91 16.28 14.87
N ASP A 96 4.74 17.24 14.48
CA ASP A 96 6.10 17.39 15.00
C ASP A 96 6.11 17.69 16.50
N ARG A 97 5.30 18.66 16.94
CA ARG A 97 5.16 18.95 18.38
C ARG A 97 4.66 17.75 19.19
N GLN A 98 3.73 16.99 18.64
CA GLN A 98 3.22 15.80 19.33
C GLN A 98 4.24 14.64 19.31
N TYR A 99 5.01 14.49 18.23
CA TYR A 99 6.12 13.55 18.20
C TYR A 99 7.16 13.85 19.28
N GLU A 100 7.58 15.12 19.45
CA GLU A 100 8.49 15.52 20.52
C GLU A 100 7.93 15.16 21.92
N ALA A 101 6.61 15.28 22.09
CA ALA A 101 5.97 14.98 23.39
C ALA A 101 5.87 13.48 23.65
N PHE A 102 5.60 12.65 22.64
CA PHE A 102 5.26 11.22 22.79
C PHE A 102 6.40 10.24 22.44
N SER A 103 7.46 10.68 21.75
CA SER A 103 8.54 9.79 21.31
C SER A 103 9.24 9.07 22.46
N ASN A 104 9.41 9.73 23.60
CA ASN A 104 9.98 9.11 24.82
C ASN A 104 9.00 8.18 25.55
N ASP A 105 7.72 8.27 25.25
CA ASP A 105 6.65 7.42 25.79
C ASP A 105 6.36 6.19 24.90
N GLY A 106 7.24 5.92 23.94
CA GLY A 106 7.15 4.74 23.07
C GLY A 106 6.19 4.89 21.88
N VAL A 107 5.91 6.13 21.44
CA VAL A 107 5.16 6.38 20.20
C VAL A 107 6.08 6.95 19.14
N GLN A 108 6.10 6.33 17.98
CA GLN A 108 6.89 6.76 16.83
C GLN A 108 6.02 7.32 15.72
N VAL A 109 6.56 8.30 14.99
CA VAL A 109 5.96 8.81 13.75
C VAL A 109 6.79 8.31 12.57
N LEU A 110 6.13 7.69 11.60
CA LEU A 110 6.70 7.40 10.30
C LEU A 110 5.91 8.14 9.22
N ALA A 111 6.49 9.20 8.68
CA ALA A 111 5.86 9.98 7.63
C ALA A 111 6.27 9.45 6.25
N VAL A 112 5.37 8.68 5.62
CA VAL A 112 5.59 8.03 4.32
C VAL A 112 5.23 8.99 3.20
N ASN A 113 6.24 9.55 2.54
CA ASN A 113 6.05 10.37 1.35
C ASN A 113 5.79 9.52 0.11
N ILE A 114 4.85 9.94 -0.73
CA ILE A 114 4.42 9.18 -1.90
C ILE A 114 5.17 9.61 -3.16
N ALA A 115 6.18 8.81 -3.52
CA ALA A 115 6.87 8.79 -4.83
C ALA A 115 7.46 10.13 -5.31
N GLN A 116 7.88 10.98 -4.39
CA GLN A 116 8.58 12.22 -4.73
C GLN A 116 10.11 12.03 -4.71
N SER A 117 10.86 13.01 -5.23
CA SER A 117 12.30 12.99 -5.17
C SER A 117 12.81 13.33 -3.77
N ASP A 118 13.98 12.78 -3.41
CA ASP A 118 14.63 13.06 -2.13
C ASP A 118 14.80 14.58 -1.90
N PHE A 119 15.15 15.33 -2.95
CA PHE A 119 15.31 16.78 -2.90
C PHE A 119 14.02 17.53 -2.54
N GLU A 120 12.88 17.16 -3.14
CA GLU A 120 11.58 17.79 -2.84
C GLU A 120 11.16 17.52 -1.40
N VAL A 121 11.34 16.28 -0.95
CA VAL A 121 10.97 15.86 0.40
C VAL A 121 11.89 16.47 1.44
N GLN A 122 13.21 16.50 1.21
CA GLN A 122 14.18 17.15 2.08
C GLN A 122 13.90 18.65 2.23
N SER A 123 13.68 19.34 1.09
CA SER A 123 13.39 20.78 1.11
C SER A 123 12.12 21.09 1.93
N PHE A 124 11.13 20.20 1.86
CA PHE A 124 9.91 20.34 2.65
C PHE A 124 10.18 20.08 4.15
N ALA A 125 10.89 19.00 4.48
CA ALA A 125 11.24 18.66 5.85
C ALA A 125 12.03 19.79 6.52
N ASP A 126 13.02 20.35 5.82
CA ASP A 126 13.82 21.49 6.29
C ASP A 126 12.95 22.75 6.49
N GLN A 127 12.04 23.03 5.55
CA GLN A 127 11.15 24.19 5.63
C GLN A 127 10.23 24.15 6.85
N TYR A 128 9.75 22.96 7.20
CA TYR A 128 8.83 22.77 8.34
C TYR A 128 9.53 22.38 9.64
N GLY A 129 10.85 22.12 9.60
CA GLY A 129 11.65 21.74 10.76
C GLY A 129 11.24 20.40 11.36
N LEU A 130 10.90 19.42 10.50
CA LEU A 130 10.39 18.11 10.96
C LEU A 130 11.50 17.31 11.64
N SER A 131 11.23 16.81 12.84
CA SER A 131 12.16 16.02 13.65
C SER A 131 11.90 14.51 13.65
N PHE A 132 10.74 14.09 13.18
CA PHE A 132 10.39 12.69 13.03
C PHE A 132 10.93 12.09 11.71
N PRO A 133 11.11 10.75 11.64
CA PRO A 133 11.53 10.06 10.44
C PRO A 133 10.59 10.29 9.25
N VAL A 134 11.17 10.74 8.13
CA VAL A 134 10.48 10.92 6.85
C VAL A 134 11.03 9.90 5.86
N VAL A 135 10.22 8.94 5.47
CA VAL A 135 10.59 7.87 4.55
C VAL A 135 9.89 8.03 3.20
N ILE A 136 10.49 7.51 2.11
CA ILE A 136 9.94 7.72 0.77
C ILE A 136 9.54 6.38 0.13
N ASP A 137 8.27 6.20 -0.12
CA ASP A 137 7.74 5.08 -0.91
C ASP A 137 7.85 5.39 -2.41
N LYS A 138 9.07 5.22 -2.97
CA LYS A 138 9.41 5.54 -4.37
C LYS A 138 8.58 4.75 -5.38
N THR A 139 8.15 3.56 -5.03
CA THR A 139 7.42 2.64 -5.91
C THR A 139 5.91 2.63 -5.69
N LYS A 140 5.44 3.30 -4.64
CA LYS A 140 4.05 3.23 -4.15
C LYS A 140 3.63 1.83 -3.69
N SER A 141 4.59 0.97 -3.36
CA SER A 141 4.31 -0.39 -2.90
C SER A 141 3.63 -0.40 -1.54
N VAL A 142 4.11 0.44 -0.61
CA VAL A 142 3.52 0.58 0.73
C VAL A 142 2.15 1.24 0.64
N MET A 143 2.02 2.33 -0.12
CA MET A 143 0.74 2.97 -0.41
C MET A 143 -0.30 1.97 -0.94
N THR A 144 0.14 1.05 -1.83
CA THR A 144 -0.74 0.02 -2.42
C THR A 144 -1.09 -1.06 -1.40
N ALA A 145 -0.11 -1.56 -0.63
CA ALA A 145 -0.33 -2.58 0.40
C ALA A 145 -1.31 -2.10 1.48
N TYR A 146 -1.25 -0.82 1.84
CA TYR A 146 -2.18 -0.20 2.79
C TYR A 146 -3.48 0.31 2.14
N ASN A 147 -3.66 0.10 0.83
CA ASN A 147 -4.80 0.60 0.05
C ASN A 147 -5.10 2.09 0.26
N ILE A 148 -4.06 2.90 0.43
CA ILE A 148 -4.18 4.34 0.64
C ILE A 148 -4.60 5.00 -0.68
N ARG A 149 -5.70 5.80 -0.64
CA ARG A 149 -6.19 6.51 -1.82
C ARG A 149 -6.17 8.02 -1.65
N PRO A 150 -6.91 8.62 -0.69
CA PRO A 150 -6.80 10.06 -0.46
C PRO A 150 -5.61 10.36 0.46
N LEU A 151 -5.09 11.60 0.38
CA LEU A 151 -4.09 12.13 1.30
C LEU A 151 -4.64 13.37 2.02
N PRO A 152 -4.25 13.60 3.27
CA PRO A 152 -3.50 12.69 4.12
C PRO A 152 -4.32 11.48 4.54
N THR A 153 -3.65 10.37 4.80
CA THR A 153 -4.25 9.24 5.52
C THR A 153 -3.25 8.78 6.57
N THR A 154 -3.72 8.58 7.77
CA THR A 154 -2.92 8.07 8.89
C THR A 154 -3.45 6.72 9.34
N VAL A 155 -2.54 5.78 9.51
CA VAL A 155 -2.82 4.46 10.08
C VAL A 155 -2.14 4.41 11.44
N LEU A 156 -2.92 4.21 12.48
CA LEU A 156 -2.42 3.96 13.83
C LEU A 156 -2.12 2.47 13.97
N VAL A 157 -0.90 2.15 14.35
CA VAL A 157 -0.47 0.78 14.61
C VAL A 157 -0.13 0.67 16.08
N ASN A 158 -0.76 -0.28 16.77
CA ASN A 158 -0.55 -0.50 18.20
C ASN A 158 0.76 -1.27 18.47
N PRO A 159 1.23 -1.38 19.72
CA PRO A 159 2.48 -2.05 20.07
C PRO A 159 2.58 -3.51 19.62
N GLU A 160 1.45 -4.19 19.45
CA GLU A 160 1.37 -5.55 18.94
C GLU A 160 1.50 -5.60 17.40
N GLY A 161 1.56 -4.43 16.74
CA GLY A 161 1.68 -4.28 15.29
C GLY A 161 0.37 -4.51 14.53
N ASN A 162 -0.79 -4.33 15.18
CA ASN A 162 -2.09 -4.38 14.54
C ASN A 162 -2.61 -2.97 14.25
N ILE A 163 -3.44 -2.84 13.23
CA ILE A 163 -4.10 -1.58 12.88
C ILE A 163 -5.16 -1.26 13.95
N GLU A 164 -4.93 -0.18 14.70
CA GLU A 164 -5.86 0.32 15.70
C GLU A 164 -6.92 1.22 15.07
N ARG A 165 -6.49 2.06 14.10
CA ARG A 165 -7.38 3.02 13.44
C ARG A 165 -6.83 3.45 12.08
N ILE A 166 -7.73 3.81 11.17
CA ILE A 166 -7.39 4.45 9.89
C ILE A 166 -8.15 5.78 9.82
N ILE A 167 -7.40 6.88 9.70
CA ILE A 167 -7.93 8.24 9.66
C ILE A 167 -7.65 8.85 8.29
N THR A 168 -8.66 9.37 7.65
CA THR A 168 -8.55 10.05 6.35
C THR A 168 -8.87 11.54 6.50
N GLY A 169 -8.00 12.38 5.97
CA GLY A 169 -8.14 13.84 6.01
C GLY A 169 -7.27 14.50 7.08
N GLU A 170 -7.28 15.84 7.06
CA GLU A 170 -6.53 16.68 7.98
C GLU A 170 -6.99 16.51 9.43
N MET A 171 -6.04 16.46 10.35
CA MET A 171 -6.26 16.37 11.79
C MET A 171 -5.89 17.66 12.49
N THR A 172 -6.60 17.97 13.57
CA THR A 172 -6.19 19.01 14.51
C THR A 172 -5.09 18.49 15.44
N GLU A 173 -4.35 19.38 16.08
CA GLU A 173 -3.33 18.98 17.07
C GLU A 173 -3.92 18.17 18.22
N GLN A 174 -5.14 18.50 18.63
CA GLN A 174 -5.84 17.75 19.68
C GLN A 174 -6.20 16.33 19.24
N ASP A 175 -6.61 16.15 17.96
CA ASP A 175 -6.86 14.83 17.40
C ASP A 175 -5.57 14.00 17.36
N ILE A 176 -4.45 14.59 16.90
CA ILE A 176 -3.15 13.93 16.84
C ILE A 176 -2.69 13.49 18.22
N ALA A 177 -2.78 14.37 19.23
CA ALA A 177 -2.44 14.03 20.61
C ALA A 177 -3.30 12.87 21.15
N GLY A 178 -4.61 12.90 20.91
CA GLY A 178 -5.52 11.84 21.31
C GLY A 178 -5.20 10.50 20.65
N PHE A 179 -4.84 10.52 19.37
CA PHE A 179 -4.47 9.32 18.63
C PHE A 179 -3.11 8.74 19.04
N MET A 180 -2.14 9.60 19.37
CA MET A 180 -0.86 9.13 19.90
C MET A 180 -1.01 8.52 21.30
N GLU A 181 -1.87 9.09 22.16
CA GLU A 181 -2.19 8.49 23.46
C GLU A 181 -2.89 7.13 23.33
N GLU A 182 -3.74 6.94 22.27
CA GLU A 182 -4.47 5.69 22.01
C GLU A 182 -3.51 4.51 21.71
N ILE A 183 -2.36 4.78 21.06
CA ILE A 183 -1.39 3.74 20.69
C ILE A 183 -0.15 3.70 21.59
N LYS A 184 -0.13 4.48 22.66
CA LYS A 184 0.99 4.47 23.61
C LYS A 184 1.07 3.12 24.33
N PRO A 185 2.26 2.49 24.45
CA PRO A 185 2.47 1.30 25.24
C PRO A 185 2.07 1.52 26.71
N GLU A 186 1.54 0.48 27.37
CA GLU A 186 1.21 0.51 28.81
C GLU A 186 2.47 0.53 29.70
#